data_9dc68395ea2669988b5ec4dd81edc3db
#
_entry.id   9dc68395ea2669988b5ec4dd81edc3db
#
_cell.length_a   1.000
_cell.length_b   1.000
_cell.length_c   1.000
_cell.angle_alpha   90.00
_cell.angle_beta   90.00
_cell.angle_gamma   90.00
#
_symmetry.space_group_name_H-M   'P 1'
#
loop_
_entity.id
_entity.type
_entity.pdbx_description
1 polymer ?
#
loop_
_entity_poly.entity_id
_entity_poly.type
_entity_poly.pdbx_seq_one_letter_code
_entity_poly.pdbx_strand_id
1 'polypeptide(L)'
;MQTLRTQCPWDAEQNHRSLIQYLIEETCEVVEAIEGPGGSSAGEAVADHDHLREELGDLLLQVIFHSTIAGETDPDFTVGSVARGVADKLIARHPYVYADGEVPQDLHASWEERKAAEKGRKSVLEGIPEQLSALARANKIISRARSRSVPVELADSPIDADTVGEELIKLVARAQAGGVDADQAARDAVRRLESRVVEAESSLGP
;
A
#
# COMPACT_ATOMS: atom_id res chain seq x y z
N MET A 1 -23.98 -2.21 11.27
CA MET A 1 -22.89 -2.72 12.14
C MET A 1 -23.20 -2.56 13.64
N GLN A 2 -23.65 -1.41 14.15
CA GLN A 2 -23.99 -1.23 15.57
C GLN A 2 -25.02 -2.27 16.09
N THR A 3 -26.08 -2.54 15.31
CA THR A 3 -27.07 -3.56 15.65
C THR A 3 -26.46 -4.95 15.71
N LEU A 4 -25.58 -5.29 14.76
CA LEU A 4 -24.89 -6.58 14.74
C LEU A 4 -23.95 -6.74 15.95
N ARG A 5 -23.19 -5.70 16.30
CA ARG A 5 -22.33 -5.70 17.49
C ARG A 5 -23.08 -5.98 18.80
N THR A 6 -24.38 -5.65 18.85
CA THR A 6 -25.21 -5.86 20.06
C THR A 6 -26.06 -7.13 20.02
N GLN A 7 -26.41 -7.64 18.84
CA GLN A 7 -27.39 -8.71 18.69
C GLN A 7 -26.83 -10.01 18.07
N CYS A 8 -25.74 -9.93 17.32
CA CYS A 8 -25.09 -11.12 16.74
C CYS A 8 -23.94 -11.55 17.66
N PRO A 9 -23.95 -12.76 18.21
CA PRO A 9 -22.89 -13.24 19.11
C PRO A 9 -21.52 -13.23 18.45
N TRP A 10 -21.43 -13.60 17.17
CA TRP A 10 -20.17 -13.61 16.44
C TRP A 10 -19.60 -12.20 16.26
N ASP A 11 -20.42 -11.25 15.79
CA ASP A 11 -19.99 -9.87 15.61
C ASP A 11 -19.58 -9.22 16.93
N ALA A 12 -20.29 -9.53 18.02
CA ALA A 12 -20.02 -8.98 19.36
C ALA A 12 -18.64 -9.40 19.90
N GLU A 13 -18.15 -10.58 19.56
CA GLU A 13 -16.85 -11.11 20.01
C GLU A 13 -15.66 -10.55 19.20
N GLN A 14 -15.90 -9.97 18.01
CA GLN A 14 -14.82 -9.50 17.16
C GLN A 14 -14.09 -8.29 17.76
N ASN A 15 -12.81 -8.20 17.44
CA ASN A 15 -11.94 -7.08 17.75
C ASN A 15 -11.04 -6.76 16.53
N HIS A 16 -10.31 -5.65 16.58
CA HIS A 16 -9.44 -5.24 15.48
C HIS A 16 -8.48 -6.34 15.03
N ARG A 17 -7.96 -7.14 15.95
CA ARG A 17 -6.98 -8.18 15.65
C ARG A 17 -7.62 -9.41 15.01
N SER A 18 -8.80 -9.83 15.49
CA SER A 18 -9.49 -11.00 14.95
C SER A 18 -9.96 -10.77 13.50
N LEU A 19 -10.19 -9.51 13.11
CA LEU A 19 -10.64 -9.13 11.78
C LEU A 19 -9.51 -8.96 10.75
N ILE A 20 -8.23 -8.99 11.17
CA ILE A 20 -7.11 -8.81 10.22
C ILE A 20 -7.13 -9.87 9.11
N GLN A 21 -7.43 -11.11 9.43
CA GLN A 21 -7.48 -12.19 8.44
C GLN A 21 -8.52 -11.91 7.36
N TYR A 22 -9.72 -11.48 7.74
CA TYR A 22 -10.79 -11.13 6.79
C TYR A 22 -10.41 -9.91 5.95
N LEU A 23 -9.85 -8.86 6.53
CA LEU A 23 -9.37 -7.70 5.78
C LEU A 23 -8.34 -8.07 4.69
N ILE A 24 -7.46 -9.04 4.96
CA ILE A 24 -6.49 -9.54 3.99
C ILE A 24 -7.21 -10.37 2.91
N GLU A 25 -8.15 -11.23 3.30
CA GLU A 25 -8.96 -12.06 2.42
C GLU A 25 -9.75 -11.20 1.43
N GLU A 26 -10.58 -10.27 1.93
CA GLU A 26 -11.35 -9.32 1.08
C GLU A 26 -10.44 -8.50 0.15
N THR A 27 -9.24 -8.13 0.63
CA THR A 27 -8.27 -7.43 -0.22
C THR A 27 -7.80 -8.32 -1.37
N CYS A 28 -7.58 -9.61 -1.15
CA CYS A 28 -7.18 -10.55 -2.19
C CYS A 28 -8.33 -10.80 -3.18
N GLU A 29 -9.56 -10.91 -2.69
CA GLU A 29 -10.76 -11.11 -3.53
C GLU A 29 -11.02 -9.90 -4.43
N VAL A 30 -10.84 -8.67 -3.92
CA VAL A 30 -10.85 -7.46 -4.77
C VAL A 30 -9.77 -7.52 -5.86
N VAL A 31 -8.55 -7.97 -5.54
CA VAL A 31 -7.49 -8.13 -6.54
C VAL A 31 -7.89 -9.17 -7.59
N GLU A 32 -8.42 -10.31 -7.18
CA GLU A 32 -8.90 -11.36 -8.08
C GLU A 32 -10.04 -10.87 -8.98
N ALA A 33 -11.01 -10.11 -8.43
CA ALA A 33 -12.09 -9.51 -9.20
C ALA A 33 -11.59 -8.47 -10.23
N ILE A 34 -10.48 -7.78 -9.95
CA ILE A 34 -9.85 -6.85 -10.90
C ILE A 34 -9.08 -7.58 -11.99
N GLU A 35 -8.28 -8.59 -11.62
CA GLU A 35 -7.40 -9.30 -12.56
C GLU A 35 -8.17 -10.35 -13.40
N GLY A 36 -9.28 -10.89 -12.88
CA GLY A 36 -10.08 -11.91 -13.52
C GLY A 36 -9.41 -13.29 -13.58
N PRO A 37 -10.14 -14.34 -14.06
CA PRO A 37 -9.60 -15.67 -14.19
C PRO A 37 -8.44 -15.74 -15.19
N GLY A 38 -7.25 -16.04 -14.70
CA GLY A 38 -6.04 -16.17 -15.52
C GLY A 38 -5.16 -14.94 -15.62
N GLY A 39 -5.47 -13.89 -14.85
CA GLY A 39 -4.71 -12.64 -14.85
C GLY A 39 -4.93 -11.85 -16.13
N SER A 40 -5.60 -10.72 -16.03
CA SER A 40 -5.79 -9.80 -17.15
C SER A 40 -4.48 -9.07 -17.46
N SER A 41 -4.19 -8.87 -18.74
CA SER A 41 -3.04 -8.05 -19.14
C SER A 41 -3.24 -6.61 -18.67
N ALA A 42 -2.16 -5.94 -18.29
CA ALA A 42 -2.21 -4.56 -17.82
C ALA A 42 -2.96 -3.65 -18.83
N GLY A 43 -4.09 -3.09 -18.41
CA GLY A 43 -4.93 -2.19 -19.21
C GLY A 43 -6.22 -2.80 -19.75
N GLU A 44 -6.51 -4.07 -19.51
CA GLU A 44 -7.83 -4.63 -19.81
C GLU A 44 -8.87 -4.18 -18.78
N ALA A 45 -10.10 -3.95 -19.24
CA ALA A 45 -11.20 -3.57 -18.37
C ALA A 45 -11.60 -4.73 -17.47
N VAL A 46 -12.05 -4.42 -16.26
CA VAL A 46 -12.65 -5.41 -15.34
C VAL A 46 -13.77 -6.16 -16.09
N ALA A 47 -13.64 -7.49 -16.14
CA ALA A 47 -14.56 -8.34 -16.91
C ALA A 47 -15.94 -8.47 -16.25
N ASP A 48 -15.99 -8.45 -14.91
CA ASP A 48 -17.21 -8.60 -14.13
C ASP A 48 -17.35 -7.47 -13.09
N HIS A 49 -18.13 -6.47 -13.46
CA HIS A 49 -18.42 -5.33 -12.57
C HIS A 49 -19.32 -5.69 -11.38
N ASP A 50 -20.13 -6.74 -11.49
CA ASP A 50 -21.00 -7.17 -10.39
C ASP A 50 -20.18 -7.88 -9.32
N HIS A 51 -19.26 -8.75 -9.72
CA HIS A 51 -18.29 -9.37 -8.82
C HIS A 51 -17.41 -8.32 -8.14
N LEU A 52 -16.79 -7.41 -8.88
CA LEU A 52 -16.01 -6.32 -8.27
C LEU A 52 -16.83 -5.47 -7.29
N ARG A 53 -18.12 -5.25 -7.56
CA ARG A 53 -19.00 -4.50 -6.65
C ARG A 53 -19.23 -5.24 -5.34
N GLU A 54 -19.40 -6.57 -5.40
CA GLU A 54 -19.51 -7.45 -4.24
C GLU A 54 -18.28 -7.37 -3.37
N GLU A 55 -17.08 -7.63 -3.93
CA GLU A 55 -15.82 -7.64 -3.19
C GLU A 55 -15.46 -6.26 -2.60
N LEU A 56 -15.72 -5.17 -3.35
CA LEU A 56 -15.59 -3.82 -2.80
C LEU A 56 -16.58 -3.54 -1.66
N GLY A 57 -17.75 -4.17 -1.68
CA GLY A 57 -18.73 -4.13 -0.59
C GLY A 57 -18.19 -4.78 0.68
N ASP A 58 -17.55 -5.94 0.57
CA ASP A 58 -16.99 -6.69 1.67
C ASP A 58 -15.73 -6.02 2.24
N LEU A 59 -14.89 -5.48 1.38
CA LEU A 59 -13.79 -4.61 1.83
C LEU A 59 -14.31 -3.35 2.56
N LEU A 60 -15.39 -2.73 2.08
CA LEU A 60 -16.05 -1.61 2.76
C LEU A 60 -16.65 -2.05 4.11
N LEU A 61 -17.20 -3.27 4.21
CA LEU A 61 -17.68 -3.84 5.47
C LEU A 61 -16.54 -3.88 6.51
N GLN A 62 -15.32 -4.26 6.13
CA GLN A 62 -14.17 -4.22 7.05
C GLN A 62 -13.91 -2.79 7.57
N VAL A 63 -13.99 -1.77 6.72
CA VAL A 63 -13.85 -0.36 7.13
C VAL A 63 -14.95 0.04 8.13
N ILE A 64 -16.19 -0.33 7.85
CA ILE A 64 -17.34 -0.06 8.73
C ILE A 64 -17.19 -0.79 10.06
N PHE A 65 -16.77 -2.05 10.04
CA PHE A 65 -16.60 -2.88 11.23
C PHE A 65 -15.52 -2.31 12.15
N HIS A 66 -14.33 -2.05 11.60
CA HIS A 66 -13.24 -1.43 12.35
C HIS A 66 -13.60 -0.06 12.91
N SER A 67 -14.35 0.76 12.14
CA SER A 67 -14.81 2.06 12.62
C SER A 67 -15.83 1.94 13.75
N THR A 68 -16.69 0.93 13.69
CA THR A 68 -17.69 0.69 14.77
C THR A 68 -16.99 0.24 16.05
N ILE A 69 -16.03 -0.68 15.97
CA ILE A 69 -15.25 -1.13 17.14
C ILE A 69 -14.47 0.04 17.76
N ALA A 70 -13.81 0.85 16.95
CA ALA A 70 -13.09 2.04 17.44
C ALA A 70 -14.04 3.02 18.14
N GLY A 71 -15.24 3.22 17.59
CA GLY A 71 -16.28 4.08 18.15
C GLY A 71 -16.83 3.62 19.50
N GLU A 72 -16.61 2.36 19.89
CA GLU A 72 -16.98 1.86 21.24
C GLU A 72 -16.16 2.51 22.37
N THR A 73 -14.95 2.95 22.06
CA THR A 73 -14.03 3.60 23.01
C THR A 73 -13.80 5.10 22.69
N ASP A 74 -13.99 5.51 21.45
CA ASP A 74 -13.87 6.88 20.98
C ASP A 74 -15.13 7.26 20.15
N PRO A 75 -16.12 7.94 20.77
CA PRO A 75 -17.38 8.30 20.11
C PRO A 75 -17.21 9.18 18.86
N ASP A 76 -16.10 9.90 18.70
CA ASP A 76 -15.79 10.72 17.53
C ASP A 76 -15.23 9.88 16.38
N PHE A 77 -14.82 8.64 16.64
CA PHE A 77 -14.37 7.72 15.61
C PHE A 77 -15.57 7.05 14.92
N THR A 78 -15.94 7.58 13.77
CA THR A 78 -17.06 7.10 12.96
C THR A 78 -16.62 6.83 11.52
N VAL A 79 -17.40 6.05 10.77
CA VAL A 79 -17.21 5.90 9.32
C VAL A 79 -17.21 7.27 8.63
N GLY A 80 -18.05 8.21 9.10
CA GLY A 80 -18.09 9.58 8.59
C GLY A 80 -16.77 10.33 8.86
N SER A 81 -16.14 10.18 10.03
CA SER A 81 -14.85 10.80 10.33
C SER A 81 -13.72 10.18 9.50
N VAL A 82 -13.75 8.87 9.25
CA VAL A 82 -12.81 8.19 8.36
C VAL A 82 -12.94 8.70 6.92
N ALA A 83 -14.17 8.78 6.40
CA ALA A 83 -14.44 9.29 5.05
C ALA A 83 -14.03 10.77 4.90
N ARG A 84 -14.31 11.60 5.90
CA ARG A 84 -13.87 13.00 5.92
C ARG A 84 -12.36 13.12 5.90
N GLY A 85 -11.65 12.32 6.71
CA GLY A 85 -10.19 12.28 6.71
C GLY A 85 -9.58 11.88 5.35
N VAL A 86 -10.25 11.04 4.57
CA VAL A 86 -9.85 10.75 3.18
C VAL A 86 -10.11 11.94 2.28
N ALA A 87 -11.30 12.55 2.35
CA ALA A 87 -11.65 13.72 1.55
C ALA A 87 -10.68 14.89 1.79
N ASP A 88 -10.41 15.22 3.06
CA ASP A 88 -9.48 16.30 3.42
C ASP A 88 -8.07 16.07 2.85
N LYS A 89 -7.56 14.84 2.93
CA LYS A 89 -6.28 14.47 2.31
C LYS A 89 -6.29 14.64 0.78
N LEU A 90 -7.37 14.22 0.12
CA LEU A 90 -7.47 14.34 -1.33
C LEU A 90 -7.51 15.80 -1.76
N ILE A 91 -8.30 16.63 -1.07
CA ILE A 91 -8.39 18.07 -1.33
C ILE A 91 -7.03 18.73 -1.14
N ALA A 92 -6.37 18.49 -0.01
CA ALA A 92 -5.07 19.09 0.30
C ALA A 92 -3.97 18.69 -0.69
N ARG A 93 -4.03 17.46 -1.22
CA ARG A 93 -3.00 16.95 -2.15
C ARG A 93 -3.26 17.28 -3.61
N HIS A 94 -4.45 17.79 -3.97
CA HIS A 94 -4.82 18.17 -5.33
C HIS A 94 -5.23 19.65 -5.42
N PRO A 95 -4.38 20.62 -5.01
CA PRO A 95 -4.75 22.03 -5.07
C PRO A 95 -4.97 22.53 -6.51
N TYR A 96 -4.43 21.84 -7.51
CA TYR A 96 -4.71 22.11 -8.91
C TYR A 96 -6.10 21.63 -9.39
N VAL A 97 -6.85 20.88 -8.54
CA VAL A 97 -8.23 20.45 -8.80
C VAL A 97 -9.23 21.23 -7.94
N TYR A 98 -8.87 21.47 -6.67
CA TYR A 98 -9.78 22.02 -5.66
C TYR A 98 -9.48 23.48 -5.28
N ALA A 99 -8.41 24.07 -5.83
CA ALA A 99 -7.99 25.46 -5.65
C ALA A 99 -7.32 25.99 -6.93
N ASP A 100 -6.69 27.16 -6.87
CA ASP A 100 -6.05 27.81 -8.01
C ASP A 100 -4.57 27.35 -8.23
N GLY A 101 -4.24 26.12 -7.84
CA GLY A 101 -2.89 25.58 -8.00
C GLY A 101 -2.59 25.19 -9.45
N GLU A 102 -1.35 25.37 -9.89
CA GLU A 102 -0.90 24.87 -11.19
C GLU A 102 -0.72 23.35 -11.16
N VAL A 103 -0.98 22.70 -12.31
CA VAL A 103 -0.75 21.25 -12.46
C VAL A 103 0.76 20.99 -12.47
N PRO A 104 1.29 20.18 -11.53
CA PRO A 104 2.71 19.86 -11.51
C PRO A 104 3.16 19.09 -12.75
N GLN A 105 4.40 19.32 -13.21
CA GLN A 105 4.98 18.56 -14.31
C GLN A 105 5.15 17.07 -13.94
N ASP A 106 5.57 16.80 -12.68
CA ASP A 106 5.62 15.45 -12.13
C ASP A 106 4.57 15.32 -11.00
N LEU A 107 3.43 14.73 -11.35
CA LEU A 107 2.33 14.50 -10.42
C LEU A 107 2.70 13.55 -9.29
N HIS A 108 3.50 12.52 -9.60
CA HIS A 108 3.88 11.51 -8.60
C HIS A 108 4.87 12.07 -7.58
N ALA A 109 5.90 12.77 -8.02
CA ALA A 109 6.85 13.43 -7.11
C ALA A 109 6.14 14.45 -6.23
N SER A 110 5.34 15.33 -6.83
CA SER A 110 4.55 16.34 -6.10
C SER A 110 3.58 15.73 -5.07
N TRP A 111 2.97 14.58 -5.38
CA TRP A 111 2.11 13.84 -4.45
C TRP A 111 2.90 13.32 -3.25
N GLU A 112 4.04 12.65 -3.47
CA GLU A 112 4.87 12.12 -2.38
C GLU A 112 5.49 13.23 -1.53
N GLU A 113 5.85 14.38 -2.10
CA GLU A 113 6.33 15.56 -1.37
C GLU A 113 5.25 16.10 -0.42
N ARG A 114 4.03 16.34 -0.92
CA ARG A 114 2.91 16.82 -0.10
C ARG A 114 2.57 15.85 1.02
N LYS A 115 2.57 14.56 0.71
CA LYS A 115 2.35 13.50 1.69
C LYS A 115 3.47 13.41 2.74
N ALA A 116 4.70 13.69 2.36
CA ALA A 116 5.83 13.74 3.29
C ALA A 116 5.71 14.96 4.21
N ALA A 117 5.37 16.12 3.65
CA ALA A 117 5.18 17.37 4.41
C ALA A 117 4.00 17.25 5.40
N GLU A 118 2.84 16.71 4.95
CA GLU A 118 1.66 16.46 5.81
C GLU A 118 2.02 15.58 7.02
N LYS A 119 2.88 14.59 6.82
CA LYS A 119 3.26 13.62 7.85
C LYS A 119 4.49 14.04 8.66
N GLY A 120 5.14 15.14 8.31
CA GLY A 120 6.38 15.59 8.94
C GLY A 120 7.53 14.58 8.82
N ARG A 121 7.56 13.78 7.73
CA ARG A 121 8.53 12.71 7.57
C ARG A 121 9.95 13.24 7.42
N LYS A 122 10.85 12.75 8.25
CA LYS A 122 12.28 13.06 8.23
C LYS A 122 13.06 12.09 7.34
N SER A 123 12.63 10.82 7.25
CA SER A 123 13.23 9.79 6.40
C SER A 123 12.26 9.32 5.31
N VAL A 124 12.80 8.89 4.19
CA VAL A 124 12.01 8.23 3.11
C VAL A 124 11.44 6.89 3.55
N LEU A 125 12.00 6.28 4.59
CA LEU A 125 11.55 4.99 5.13
C LEU A 125 10.31 5.12 6.03
N GLU A 126 10.06 6.31 6.60
CA GLU A 126 8.97 6.50 7.54
C GLU A 126 7.59 6.21 6.95
N GLY A 127 6.80 5.39 7.67
CA GLY A 127 5.44 5.02 7.29
C GLY A 127 5.36 4.12 6.06
N ILE A 128 6.41 3.33 5.77
CA ILE A 128 6.33 2.18 4.88
C ILE A 128 5.96 0.97 5.75
N PRO A 129 4.80 0.31 5.51
CA PRO A 129 4.39 -0.83 6.32
C PRO A 129 5.40 -1.98 6.23
N GLU A 130 5.71 -2.59 7.38
CA GLU A 130 6.64 -3.73 7.43
C GLU A 130 6.03 -5.00 6.83
N GLN A 131 4.70 -5.08 6.78
CA GLN A 131 3.95 -6.24 6.28
C GLN A 131 3.86 -6.30 4.75
N LEU A 132 4.36 -5.30 4.03
CA LEU A 132 4.43 -5.36 2.58
C LEU A 132 5.34 -6.50 2.12
N SER A 133 5.01 -7.12 0.96
CA SER A 133 5.91 -8.05 0.31
C SER A 133 7.28 -7.39 0.06
N ALA A 134 8.34 -8.18 -0.02
CA ALA A 134 9.69 -7.67 -0.23
C ALA A 134 9.78 -6.79 -1.50
N LEU A 135 9.14 -7.20 -2.59
CA LEU A 135 9.13 -6.45 -3.85
C LEU A 135 8.36 -5.12 -3.72
N ALA A 136 7.17 -5.14 -3.12
CA ALA A 136 6.38 -3.92 -2.92
C ALA A 136 7.10 -2.93 -1.98
N ARG A 137 7.75 -3.45 -0.93
CA ARG A 137 8.53 -2.63 0.00
C ARG A 137 9.75 -2.02 -0.69
N ALA A 138 10.52 -2.83 -1.44
CA ALA A 138 11.66 -2.34 -2.23
C ALA A 138 11.25 -1.25 -3.20
N ASN A 139 10.19 -1.48 -3.98
CA ASN A 139 9.67 -0.50 -4.93
C ASN A 139 9.33 0.83 -4.25
N LYS A 140 8.68 0.78 -3.09
CA LYS A 140 8.31 1.98 -2.33
C LYS A 140 9.52 2.74 -1.78
N ILE A 141 10.55 2.03 -1.30
CA ILE A 141 11.81 2.62 -0.83
C ILE A 141 12.54 3.30 -1.98
N ILE A 142 12.71 2.59 -3.09
CA ILE A 142 13.40 3.09 -4.30
C ILE A 142 12.69 4.32 -4.87
N SER A 143 11.36 4.25 -5.03
CA SER A 143 10.57 5.37 -5.52
C SER A 143 10.75 6.62 -4.66
N ARG A 144 10.70 6.48 -3.33
CA ARG A 144 10.88 7.61 -2.41
C ARG A 144 12.32 8.12 -2.34
N ALA A 145 13.31 7.22 -2.40
CA ALA A 145 14.71 7.62 -2.44
C ALA A 145 15.01 8.45 -3.70
N ARG A 146 14.46 8.04 -4.85
CA ARG A 146 14.58 8.80 -6.11
C ARG A 146 13.87 10.16 -6.03
N SER A 147 12.61 10.20 -5.58
CA SER A 147 11.85 11.45 -5.50
C SER A 147 12.45 12.49 -4.54
N ARG A 148 13.19 12.05 -3.54
CA ARG A 148 13.89 12.93 -2.57
C ARG A 148 15.39 13.04 -2.82
N SER A 149 15.87 12.55 -3.97
CA SER A 149 17.28 12.61 -4.37
C SER A 149 18.25 12.07 -3.32
N VAL A 150 17.83 11.03 -2.58
CA VAL A 150 18.73 10.37 -1.61
C VAL A 150 19.84 9.66 -2.39
N PRO A 151 21.12 9.90 -2.10
CA PRO A 151 22.24 9.40 -2.92
C PRO A 151 22.56 7.93 -2.64
N VAL A 152 21.61 7.04 -2.95
CA VAL A 152 21.78 5.58 -2.90
C VAL A 152 22.03 5.07 -4.31
N GLU A 153 23.07 4.29 -4.48
CA GLU A 153 23.36 3.64 -5.76
C GLU A 153 22.24 2.66 -6.12
N LEU A 154 21.51 2.93 -7.19
CA LEU A 154 20.40 2.15 -7.71
C LEU A 154 20.54 1.99 -9.23
N ALA A 155 20.18 0.81 -9.73
CA ALA A 155 20.07 0.63 -11.18
C ALA A 155 18.97 1.56 -11.75
N ASP A 156 19.23 2.18 -12.87
CA ASP A 156 18.35 3.16 -13.53
C ASP A 156 17.96 2.76 -14.96
N SER A 157 18.54 1.68 -15.50
CA SER A 157 18.18 1.18 -16.82
C SER A 157 16.76 0.63 -16.83
N PRO A 158 15.87 1.17 -17.68
CA PRO A 158 14.50 0.69 -17.79
C PRO A 158 14.45 -0.79 -18.20
N ILE A 159 13.44 -1.49 -17.67
CA ILE A 159 13.14 -2.88 -18.01
C ILE A 159 11.62 -2.99 -18.18
N ASP A 160 11.14 -3.78 -19.12
CA ASP A 160 9.72 -4.01 -19.36
C ASP A 160 9.15 -5.07 -18.40
N ALA A 161 7.80 -5.15 -18.32
CA ALA A 161 7.10 -6.01 -17.39
C ALA A 161 7.35 -7.51 -17.65
N ASP A 162 7.38 -7.91 -18.92
CA ASP A 162 7.57 -9.31 -19.30
C ASP A 162 8.97 -9.79 -18.89
N THR A 163 9.98 -8.97 -19.18
CA THR A 163 11.36 -9.25 -18.78
C THR A 163 11.50 -9.33 -17.26
N VAL A 164 10.88 -8.43 -16.50
CA VAL A 164 10.87 -8.49 -15.02
C VAL A 164 10.28 -9.81 -14.54
N GLY A 165 9.11 -10.19 -15.06
CA GLY A 165 8.43 -11.44 -14.67
C GLY A 165 9.29 -12.66 -14.94
N GLU A 166 9.85 -12.78 -16.14
CA GLU A 166 10.71 -13.89 -16.51
C GLU A 166 11.99 -13.99 -15.66
N GLU A 167 12.68 -12.87 -15.43
CA GLU A 167 13.90 -12.85 -14.64
C GLU A 167 13.63 -13.21 -13.17
N LEU A 168 12.51 -12.77 -12.61
CA LEU A 168 12.09 -13.16 -11.27
C LEU A 168 11.84 -14.67 -11.17
N ILE A 169 11.12 -15.28 -12.13
CA ILE A 169 10.88 -16.73 -12.14
C ILE A 169 12.19 -17.50 -12.31
N LYS A 170 13.07 -17.08 -13.22
CA LYS A 170 14.40 -17.68 -13.40
C LYS A 170 15.23 -17.60 -12.11
N LEU A 171 15.17 -16.47 -11.40
CA LEU A 171 15.89 -16.30 -10.15
C LEU A 171 15.35 -17.23 -9.05
N VAL A 172 14.02 -17.31 -8.91
CA VAL A 172 13.36 -18.21 -7.94
C VAL A 172 13.69 -19.67 -8.23
N ALA A 173 13.66 -20.11 -9.49
CA ALA A 173 14.01 -21.47 -9.88
C ALA A 173 15.47 -21.81 -9.52
N ARG A 174 16.42 -20.89 -9.76
CA ARG A 174 17.83 -21.08 -9.40
C ARG A 174 18.04 -21.08 -7.88
N ALA A 175 17.34 -20.24 -7.16
CA ALA A 175 17.37 -20.22 -5.69
C ALA A 175 16.87 -21.56 -5.13
N GLN A 176 15.74 -22.04 -5.62
CA GLN A 176 15.17 -23.33 -5.23
C GLN A 176 16.12 -24.49 -5.50
N ALA A 177 16.76 -24.53 -6.67
CA ALA A 177 17.75 -25.55 -7.01
C ALA A 177 19.00 -25.52 -6.09
N GLY A 178 19.32 -24.34 -5.52
CA GLY A 178 20.39 -24.15 -4.55
C GLY A 178 19.95 -24.29 -3.08
N GLY A 179 18.69 -24.64 -2.81
CA GLY A 179 18.14 -24.73 -1.46
C GLY A 179 17.99 -23.36 -0.76
N VAL A 180 17.92 -22.28 -1.52
CA VAL A 180 17.77 -20.91 -1.00
C VAL A 180 16.30 -20.51 -1.02
N ASP A 181 15.78 -19.99 0.10
CA ASP A 181 14.50 -19.31 0.17
C ASP A 181 14.62 -17.93 -0.48
N ALA A 182 14.04 -17.78 -1.68
CA ALA A 182 14.12 -16.57 -2.47
C ALA A 182 13.38 -15.39 -1.82
N ASP A 183 12.27 -15.65 -1.14
CA ASP A 183 11.49 -14.61 -0.48
C ASP A 183 12.20 -14.09 0.78
N GLN A 184 12.79 -15.00 1.58
CA GLN A 184 13.64 -14.60 2.70
C GLN A 184 14.88 -13.83 2.23
N ALA A 185 15.52 -14.27 1.17
CA ALA A 185 16.67 -13.57 0.58
C ALA A 185 16.30 -12.16 0.08
N ALA A 186 15.11 -12.00 -0.51
CA ALA A 186 14.58 -10.71 -0.92
C ALA A 186 14.31 -9.79 0.29
N ARG A 187 13.68 -10.30 1.38
CA ARG A 187 13.49 -9.54 2.63
C ARG A 187 14.82 -9.07 3.20
N ASP A 188 15.83 -9.92 3.20
CA ASP A 188 17.17 -9.57 3.69
C ASP A 188 17.84 -8.49 2.81
N ALA A 189 17.64 -8.56 1.50
CA ALA A 189 18.14 -7.55 0.56
C ALA A 189 17.46 -6.20 0.78
N VAL A 190 16.16 -6.19 1.07
CA VAL A 190 15.42 -4.96 1.41
C VAL A 190 15.95 -4.34 2.69
N ARG A 191 16.20 -5.12 3.74
CA ARG A 191 16.83 -4.61 4.98
C ARG A 191 18.21 -3.97 4.72
N ARG A 192 19.02 -4.58 3.86
CA ARG A 192 20.30 -3.98 3.45
C ARG A 192 20.12 -2.68 2.66
N LEU A 193 19.10 -2.61 1.80
CA LEU A 193 18.75 -1.38 1.11
C LEU A 193 18.34 -0.28 2.08
N GLU A 194 17.52 -0.60 3.09
CA GLU A 194 17.11 0.34 4.15
C GLU A 194 18.32 0.89 4.90
N SER A 195 19.28 0.04 5.26
CA SER A 195 20.51 0.48 5.92
C SER A 195 21.31 1.48 5.06
N ARG A 196 21.45 1.20 3.76
CA ARG A 196 22.11 2.11 2.82
C ARG A 196 21.38 3.46 2.69
N VAL A 197 20.04 3.44 2.72
CA VAL A 197 19.24 4.66 2.69
C VAL A 197 19.48 5.50 3.95
N VAL A 198 19.48 4.89 5.13
CA VAL A 198 19.75 5.58 6.41
C VAL A 198 21.15 6.20 6.41
N GLU A 199 22.15 5.47 5.94
CA GLU A 199 23.54 5.98 5.82
C GLU A 199 23.61 7.18 4.85
N ALA A 200 22.94 7.06 3.70
CA ALA A 200 22.91 8.12 2.70
C ALA A 200 22.16 9.36 3.21
N GLU A 201 21.01 9.20 3.87
CA GLU A 201 20.30 10.33 4.50
C GLU A 201 21.15 11.02 5.56
N SER A 202 21.89 10.26 6.37
CA SER A 202 22.77 10.78 7.39
C SER A 202 23.92 11.61 6.82
N SER A 203 24.35 11.34 5.59
CA SER A 203 25.40 12.07 4.89
C SER A 203 24.96 13.42 4.32
N LEU A 204 23.63 13.62 4.16
CA LEU A 204 23.07 14.89 3.63
C LEU A 204 23.02 16.02 4.67
N GLY A 205 23.28 15.71 5.96
CA GLY A 205 23.19 16.67 7.07
C GLY A 205 21.74 16.98 7.45
N PRO A 206 21.53 17.67 8.57
CA PRO A 206 20.21 18.11 9.00
C PRO A 206 19.65 19.24 8.13
#